data_f8124db3fc525a11560ea4cde6266013
#
_entry.id   f8124db3fc525a11560ea4cde6266013
#
_cell.length_a   1.000
_cell.length_b   1.000
_cell.length_c   1.000
_cell.angle_alpha   90.00
_cell.angle_beta   90.00
_cell.angle_gamma   90.00
#
_symmetry.space_group_name_H-M   'P 1'
#
loop_
_entity.id
_entity.type
_entity.pdbx_description
1 polymer ?
#
loop_
_entity_poly.entity_id
_entity_poly.type
_entity_poly.pdbx_seq_one_letter_code
_entity_poly.pdbx_strand_id
1 'polypeptide(L)'
;MLAILPVTVTSLVIGLPFVVGDHPLRWRQGSLEPALVLRDSPSGSARTAAHGATTAPTGGASPAEKTQEAPPAGPAPKVDKPWKAGMPEWGVQIFWEDKKDRDDAYIENQARKQAAYLVGLKANAVSVSFPFYTEGRTSTKLSAGHGTPTPEHLETVLRVFREAGLRTTVRPTLDEVVLVPPEGWRGNIKPTDKEAWFDSYEALLGPYLDVAQRQRAATFVIGTELNSMEGDPGWKSLIATAEKRFKGEVSYDANWDNYVGGHIAVPVERLGVDAYFPVKVPDDAPVDRLVDGWNAWLDKKTKGPLPRIVLAEAGISAMDGAYSAPGDFYARRKLNPLVQANWYKAVCQVVRERKMTGVYWWSVSFNADPKAAPKEEDSRLNFAGRPDSEREIRSCFGSDYAGPGAGTTP
;
A
#
# COMPACT_ATOMS: atom_id res chain seq x y z
N MET A 1 9.47 64.50 -30.44
CA MET A 1 8.41 63.54 -30.15
C MET A 1 8.99 62.13 -30.33
N LEU A 2 9.43 61.52 -29.23
CA LEU A 2 9.87 60.13 -29.23
C LEU A 2 8.74 59.29 -28.59
N ALA A 3 8.24 58.32 -29.37
CA ALA A 3 7.25 57.39 -28.92
C ALA A 3 7.96 56.22 -28.18
N ILE A 4 7.65 56.05 -26.90
CA ILE A 4 8.10 54.93 -26.10
C ILE A 4 7.04 53.84 -26.23
N LEU A 5 7.40 52.71 -26.85
CA LEU A 5 6.61 51.51 -26.87
C LEU A 5 6.82 50.73 -25.57
N PRO A 6 5.75 50.23 -24.90
CA PRO A 6 5.93 49.38 -23.75
C PRO A 6 6.32 47.98 -24.20
N VAL A 7 7.47 47.48 -23.71
CA VAL A 7 7.88 46.10 -23.79
C VAL A 7 7.10 45.30 -22.73
N THR A 8 6.11 44.56 -23.15
CA THR A 8 5.45 43.55 -22.35
C THR A 8 6.40 42.34 -22.21
N VAL A 9 7.02 42.20 -21.05
CA VAL A 9 7.73 40.98 -20.64
C VAL A 9 6.68 39.94 -20.31
N THR A 10 6.40 39.06 -21.26
CA THR A 10 5.62 37.84 -21.00
C THR A 10 6.54 36.86 -20.27
N SER A 11 6.40 36.79 -18.98
CA SER A 11 7.04 35.74 -18.18
C SER A 11 6.44 34.40 -18.57
N LEU A 12 7.11 33.68 -19.44
CA LEU A 12 6.82 32.28 -19.76
C LEU A 12 7.21 31.47 -18.51
N VAL A 13 6.26 31.22 -17.64
CA VAL A 13 6.39 30.21 -16.59
C VAL A 13 6.34 28.87 -17.33
N ILE A 14 7.50 28.38 -17.73
CA ILE A 14 7.65 26.98 -18.11
C ILE A 14 7.52 26.20 -16.81
N GLY A 15 6.31 25.77 -16.52
CA GLY A 15 6.07 24.71 -15.56
C GLY A 15 6.76 23.46 -16.09
N LEU A 16 7.95 23.19 -15.61
CA LEU A 16 8.54 21.87 -15.74
C LEU A 16 7.53 20.91 -15.11
N PRO A 17 6.98 19.93 -15.86
CA PRO A 17 6.22 18.87 -15.23
C PRO A 17 7.16 18.21 -14.22
N PHE A 18 6.76 18.17 -12.96
CA PHE A 18 7.42 17.35 -11.96
C PHE A 18 7.20 15.90 -12.41
N VAL A 19 8.17 15.36 -13.12
CA VAL A 19 8.26 13.93 -13.41
C VAL A 19 8.73 13.29 -12.10
N VAL A 20 7.81 13.17 -11.16
CA VAL A 20 7.92 12.22 -10.05
C VAL A 20 7.16 11.01 -10.56
N GLY A 21 7.91 9.97 -10.87
CA GLY A 21 7.52 8.67 -11.36
C GLY A 21 6.04 8.43 -11.63
N ASP A 22 5.53 8.83 -12.79
CA ASP A 22 4.17 8.54 -13.28
C ASP A 22 3.98 7.04 -13.58
N HIS A 23 4.52 6.17 -12.74
CA HIS A 23 4.40 4.73 -12.95
C HIS A 23 3.43 4.13 -11.96
N PRO A 24 2.25 3.70 -12.42
CA PRO A 24 1.28 2.99 -11.58
C PRO A 24 1.90 1.73 -10.99
N LEU A 25 1.57 1.47 -9.74
CA LEU A 25 1.87 0.19 -9.09
C LEU A 25 1.18 -0.92 -9.88
N ARG A 26 1.96 -1.72 -10.61
CA ARG A 26 1.43 -2.85 -11.35
C ARG A 26 1.68 -4.14 -10.59
N TRP A 27 0.63 -4.67 -10.03
CA TRP A 27 0.63 -6.00 -9.46
C TRP A 27 0.23 -6.99 -10.54
N ARG A 28 1.09 -7.96 -10.86
CA ARG A 28 0.72 -9.10 -11.72
C ARG A 28 0.39 -10.30 -10.86
N GLN A 29 -0.60 -11.08 -11.34
CA GLN A 29 -0.97 -12.35 -10.73
C GLN A 29 0.24 -13.23 -10.46
N GLY A 30 0.40 -13.65 -9.21
CA GLY A 30 1.22 -14.79 -8.81
C GLY A 30 2.71 -14.56 -8.65
N SER A 31 3.23 -13.37 -8.92
CA SER A 31 4.61 -13.04 -8.59
C SER A 31 4.76 -11.55 -8.31
N LEU A 32 5.58 -11.20 -7.34
CA LEU A 32 6.07 -9.84 -7.13
C LEU A 32 7.08 -9.44 -8.22
N GLU A 33 7.10 -10.15 -9.34
CA GLU A 33 7.97 -9.87 -10.47
C GLU A 33 7.26 -9.03 -11.52
N PRO A 34 7.81 -7.87 -11.93
CA PRO A 34 7.37 -7.17 -13.12
C PRO A 34 7.82 -7.96 -14.34
N ALA A 35 6.88 -8.47 -15.13
CA ALA A 35 7.22 -9.08 -16.40
C ALA A 35 7.57 -7.99 -17.42
N LEU A 36 8.78 -8.04 -17.94
CA LEU A 36 9.21 -7.32 -19.13
C LEU A 36 8.35 -7.75 -20.33
N VAL A 37 7.51 -6.83 -20.82
CA VAL A 37 6.92 -6.97 -22.15
C VAL A 37 7.95 -6.43 -23.15
N LEU A 38 8.78 -7.33 -23.67
CA LEU A 38 9.49 -7.06 -24.90
C LEU A 38 8.46 -7.05 -26.04
N ARG A 39 8.28 -5.91 -26.69
CA ARG A 39 7.59 -5.83 -27.97
C ARG A 39 8.51 -6.48 -29.01
N ASP A 40 8.17 -7.67 -29.45
CA ASP A 40 8.72 -8.21 -30.68
C ASP A 40 8.15 -7.42 -31.87
N SER A 41 9.04 -6.77 -32.60
CA SER A 41 8.72 -6.24 -33.92
C SER A 41 8.70 -7.39 -34.92
N PRO A 42 7.76 -7.43 -35.86
CA PRO A 42 7.70 -8.49 -36.85
C PRO A 42 8.70 -8.23 -37.97
N SER A 43 9.69 -9.08 -38.11
CA SER A 43 10.38 -9.22 -39.42
C SER A 43 10.37 -10.69 -39.78
N GLY A 44 9.71 -10.96 -40.91
CA GLY A 44 9.53 -12.28 -41.46
C GLY A 44 10.79 -12.90 -42.02
N SER A 45 10.83 -14.18 -42.11
CA SER A 45 11.11 -14.94 -43.31
C SER A 45 11.00 -16.43 -43.08
N ALA A 46 10.24 -17.08 -43.92
CA ALA A 46 10.07 -18.51 -43.98
C ALA A 46 11.34 -19.22 -44.43
N ARG A 47 11.62 -20.40 -43.93
CA ARG A 47 12.19 -21.53 -44.66
C ARG A 47 11.87 -22.87 -44.00
N THR A 48 11.26 -23.70 -44.83
CA THR A 48 10.96 -25.13 -44.71
C THR A 48 12.17 -26.04 -44.66
N ALA A 49 12.10 -27.13 -43.93
CA ALA A 49 12.51 -28.51 -44.24
C ALA A 49 12.53 -29.34 -42.95
N ALA A 50 11.71 -30.30 -42.76
CA ALA A 50 11.59 -31.69 -43.20
C ALA A 50 12.42 -32.71 -42.36
N HIS A 51 11.68 -33.59 -41.73
CA HIS A 51 11.91 -35.00 -41.41
C HIS A 51 12.95 -35.45 -40.38
N GLY A 52 12.43 -36.24 -39.43
CA GLY A 52 13.19 -37.13 -38.57
C GLY A 52 12.34 -37.72 -37.45
N ALA A 53 11.62 -38.81 -37.76
CA ALA A 53 10.95 -39.61 -36.75
C ALA A 53 11.98 -40.44 -35.97
N THR A 54 11.91 -40.42 -34.62
CA THR A 54 12.49 -41.49 -33.82
C THR A 54 11.67 -41.67 -32.53
N THR A 55 11.29 -42.90 -32.35
CA THR A 55 10.58 -43.64 -31.33
C THR A 55 10.76 -43.16 -29.88
N ALA A 56 9.60 -43.12 -29.16
CA ALA A 56 9.51 -43.02 -27.72
C ALA A 56 10.02 -44.24 -26.98
N PRO A 57 10.51 -44.12 -25.76
CA PRO A 57 10.34 -45.13 -24.75
C PRO A 57 9.31 -44.72 -23.72
N THR A 58 8.35 -45.58 -23.47
CA THR A 58 7.47 -45.67 -22.32
C THR A 58 8.28 -45.68 -21.02
N GLY A 59 8.05 -44.71 -20.15
CA GLY A 59 8.64 -44.65 -18.83
C GLY A 59 7.70 -44.00 -17.82
N GLY A 60 7.17 -44.82 -16.95
CA GLY A 60 6.70 -44.65 -15.60
C GLY A 60 6.16 -43.30 -15.15
N ALA A 61 4.87 -43.25 -14.90
CA ALA A 61 4.25 -42.19 -14.08
C ALA A 61 4.92 -42.21 -12.70
N SER A 62 5.69 -41.16 -12.41
CA SER A 62 6.14 -40.85 -11.06
C SER A 62 4.93 -40.52 -10.19
N PRO A 63 4.81 -41.05 -8.97
CA PRO A 63 3.69 -40.70 -8.11
C PRO A 63 3.73 -39.19 -7.82
N ALA A 64 2.59 -38.51 -8.00
CA ALA A 64 2.43 -37.13 -7.57
C ALA A 64 2.88 -37.02 -6.09
N GLU A 65 3.91 -36.25 -5.85
CA GLU A 65 4.39 -35.91 -4.53
C GLU A 65 3.24 -35.17 -3.84
N LYS A 66 2.53 -35.89 -2.95
CA LYS A 66 1.55 -35.27 -2.07
C LYS A 66 2.30 -34.24 -1.26
N THR A 67 2.07 -32.96 -1.56
CA THR A 67 2.51 -31.86 -0.73
C THR A 67 2.00 -32.12 0.67
N GLN A 68 2.91 -32.50 1.55
CA GLN A 68 2.59 -32.81 2.93
C GLN A 68 2.16 -31.49 3.56
N GLU A 69 0.88 -31.37 3.84
CA GLU A 69 0.26 -30.22 4.49
C GLU A 69 1.00 -29.98 5.81
N ALA A 70 1.63 -28.82 5.94
CA ALA A 70 2.31 -28.46 7.18
C ALA A 70 1.28 -28.49 8.32
N PRO A 71 1.61 -29.04 9.48
CA PRO A 71 0.68 -29.10 10.60
C PRO A 71 0.12 -27.70 10.90
N PRO A 72 -1.16 -27.60 11.29
CA PRO A 72 -1.79 -26.31 11.56
C PRO A 72 -0.95 -25.52 12.55
N ALA A 73 -0.65 -24.27 12.20
CA ALA A 73 0.09 -23.38 13.09
C ALA A 73 -0.69 -23.26 14.40
N GLY A 74 -0.01 -23.42 15.53
CA GLY A 74 -0.61 -23.17 16.84
C GLY A 74 -1.23 -21.77 16.96
N PRO A 75 -1.94 -21.44 18.04
CA PRO A 75 -2.54 -20.13 18.23
C PRO A 75 -1.46 -19.04 18.03
N ALA A 76 -1.80 -18.00 17.27
CA ALA A 76 -0.89 -16.87 17.08
C ALA A 76 -0.54 -16.23 18.44
N PRO A 77 0.73 -15.83 18.65
CA PRO A 77 1.10 -15.09 19.84
C PRO A 77 0.31 -13.79 19.92
N LYS A 78 0.05 -13.31 21.14
CA LYS A 78 -0.69 -12.09 21.36
C LYS A 78 0.23 -10.89 21.47
N VAL A 79 -0.28 -9.74 21.05
CA VAL A 79 0.38 -8.44 21.24
C VAL A 79 0.54 -8.16 22.73
N ASP A 80 1.76 -7.84 23.16
CA ASP A 80 2.06 -7.54 24.57
C ASP A 80 1.29 -6.31 25.07
N LYS A 81 1.19 -5.28 24.24
CA LYS A 81 0.51 -4.03 24.53
C LYS A 81 -0.54 -3.74 23.44
N PRO A 82 -1.76 -4.31 23.53
CA PRO A 82 -2.83 -4.01 22.59
C PRO A 82 -3.10 -2.50 22.54
N TRP A 83 -3.40 -2.01 21.34
CA TRP A 83 -3.67 -0.59 21.13
C TRP A 83 -4.85 -0.11 21.98
N LYS A 84 -4.71 1.08 22.53
CA LYS A 84 -5.77 1.83 23.23
C LYS A 84 -5.82 3.25 22.67
N ALA A 85 -6.98 3.90 22.81
CA ALA A 85 -7.14 5.28 22.38
C ALA A 85 -6.05 6.20 22.97
N GLY A 86 -5.46 7.02 22.11
CA GLY A 86 -4.34 7.90 22.44
C GLY A 86 -2.94 7.28 22.27
N MET A 87 -2.82 5.95 22.16
CA MET A 87 -1.56 5.30 21.82
C MET A 87 -1.25 5.45 20.32
N PRO A 88 0.03 5.39 19.92
CA PRO A 88 0.37 5.37 18.51
C PRO A 88 -0.08 4.07 17.85
N GLU A 89 -0.45 4.16 16.58
CA GLU A 89 -0.71 3.01 15.74
C GLU A 89 0.59 2.57 15.07
N TRP A 90 1.17 1.51 15.59
CA TRP A 90 2.35 0.87 15.06
C TRP A 90 1.93 -0.30 14.17
N GLY A 91 1.77 -0.01 12.89
CA GLY A 91 1.10 -0.90 11.94
C GLY A 91 1.97 -1.35 10.77
N VAL A 92 1.47 -2.36 10.10
CA VAL A 92 1.99 -2.87 8.83
C VAL A 92 0.82 -3.04 7.86
N GLN A 93 1.03 -2.69 6.60
CA GLN A 93 0.13 -3.02 5.50
C GLN A 93 0.39 -4.45 5.06
N ILE A 94 -0.62 -5.30 5.15
CA ILE A 94 -0.64 -6.62 4.53
C ILE A 94 -1.34 -6.48 3.19
N PHE A 95 -0.58 -6.61 2.10
CA PHE A 95 -1.18 -6.63 0.76
C PHE A 95 -1.59 -8.06 0.41
N TRP A 96 -2.86 -8.23 0.05
CA TRP A 96 -3.45 -9.53 -0.17
C TRP A 96 -4.20 -9.63 -1.49
N GLU A 97 -3.64 -10.41 -2.40
CA GLU A 97 -4.38 -10.94 -3.54
C GLU A 97 -4.85 -12.35 -3.20
N ASP A 98 -6.15 -12.51 -3.04
CA ASP A 98 -6.72 -13.83 -2.78
C ASP A 98 -6.63 -14.72 -4.01
N LYS A 99 -6.42 -16.01 -3.81
CA LYS A 99 -6.33 -17.00 -4.88
C LYS A 99 -7.46 -18.00 -4.75
N LYS A 100 -8.19 -18.20 -5.83
CA LYS A 100 -9.37 -19.07 -5.88
C LYS A 100 -9.11 -20.53 -5.51
N ASP A 101 -7.86 -20.98 -5.57
CA ASP A 101 -7.43 -22.34 -5.21
C ASP A 101 -7.08 -22.50 -3.72
N ARG A 102 -7.27 -21.46 -2.92
CA ARG A 102 -7.00 -21.46 -1.48
C ARG A 102 -8.29 -21.69 -0.71
N ASP A 103 -8.26 -22.67 0.18
CA ASP A 103 -9.36 -22.96 1.09
C ASP A 103 -9.26 -22.19 2.41
N ASP A 104 -10.30 -22.25 3.20
CA ASP A 104 -10.39 -21.58 4.51
C ASP A 104 -9.25 -21.97 5.45
N ALA A 105 -8.80 -23.25 5.41
CA ALA A 105 -7.72 -23.73 6.25
C ALA A 105 -6.38 -23.09 5.87
N TYR A 106 -6.11 -22.95 4.57
CA TYR A 106 -4.94 -22.22 4.08
C TYR A 106 -4.98 -20.75 4.53
N ILE A 107 -6.13 -20.08 4.34
CA ILE A 107 -6.29 -18.66 4.70
C ILE A 107 -6.08 -18.46 6.20
N GLU A 108 -6.69 -19.28 7.04
CA GLU A 108 -6.51 -19.20 8.49
C GLU A 108 -5.06 -19.45 8.91
N ASN A 109 -4.41 -20.48 8.36
CA ASN A 109 -3.01 -20.78 8.65
C ASN A 109 -2.07 -19.64 8.24
N GLN A 110 -2.29 -19.06 7.05
CA GLN A 110 -1.52 -17.93 6.57
C GLN A 110 -1.74 -16.68 7.43
N ALA A 111 -2.98 -16.38 7.81
CA ALA A 111 -3.30 -15.28 8.72
C ALA A 111 -2.59 -15.44 10.08
N ARG A 112 -2.51 -16.68 10.63
CA ARG A 112 -1.77 -16.96 11.87
C ARG A 112 -0.27 -16.72 11.72
N LYS A 113 0.34 -17.10 10.58
CA LYS A 113 1.76 -16.81 10.29
C LYS A 113 2.02 -15.31 10.23
N GLN A 114 1.16 -14.56 9.52
CA GLN A 114 1.26 -13.12 9.45
C GLN A 114 1.09 -12.46 10.83
N ALA A 115 0.09 -12.87 11.60
CA ALA A 115 -0.11 -12.37 12.97
C ALA A 115 1.11 -12.60 13.85
N ALA A 116 1.70 -13.80 13.80
CA ALA A 116 2.91 -14.13 14.55
C ALA A 116 4.11 -13.25 14.15
N TYR A 117 4.25 -12.97 12.86
CA TYR A 117 5.28 -12.08 12.36
C TYR A 117 5.09 -10.64 12.85
N LEU A 118 3.88 -10.10 12.73
CA LEU A 118 3.55 -8.74 13.17
C LEU A 118 3.78 -8.56 14.68
N VAL A 119 3.35 -9.51 15.49
CA VAL A 119 3.61 -9.50 16.94
C VAL A 119 5.11 -9.53 17.22
N GLY A 120 5.88 -10.32 16.47
CA GLY A 120 7.34 -10.36 16.55
C GLY A 120 8.03 -9.03 16.19
N LEU A 121 7.40 -8.21 15.36
CA LEU A 121 7.81 -6.84 15.08
C LEU A 121 7.38 -5.83 16.15
N LYS A 122 6.63 -6.23 17.18
CA LYS A 122 5.97 -5.38 18.18
C LYS A 122 4.87 -4.48 17.61
N ALA A 123 4.28 -4.85 16.47
CA ALA A 123 3.13 -4.14 15.93
C ALA A 123 1.91 -4.28 16.86
N ASN A 124 1.12 -3.22 16.96
CA ASN A 124 -0.17 -3.21 17.65
C ASN A 124 -1.34 -2.99 16.69
N ALA A 125 -1.05 -2.77 15.40
CA ALA A 125 -2.02 -2.52 14.36
C ALA A 125 -1.65 -3.27 13.07
N VAL A 126 -2.65 -3.53 12.24
CA VAL A 126 -2.50 -4.10 10.91
C VAL A 126 -3.56 -3.54 9.98
N SER A 127 -3.18 -3.22 8.75
CA SER A 127 -4.12 -2.88 7.69
C SER A 127 -4.11 -3.99 6.63
N VAL A 128 -5.29 -4.47 6.27
CA VAL A 128 -5.47 -5.49 5.22
C VAL A 128 -5.88 -4.78 3.95
N SER A 129 -4.92 -4.63 3.03
CA SER A 129 -5.13 -4.04 1.71
C SER A 129 -5.36 -5.14 0.68
N PHE A 130 -6.41 -4.98 -0.12
CA PHE A 130 -6.74 -5.94 -1.18
C PHE A 130 -7.33 -5.24 -2.41
N PRO A 131 -7.13 -5.80 -3.62
CA PRO A 131 -7.58 -5.15 -4.84
C PRO A 131 -9.08 -5.28 -5.07
N PHE A 132 -9.66 -4.26 -5.68
CA PHE A 132 -10.87 -4.31 -6.47
C PHE A 132 -10.60 -3.69 -7.85
N TYR A 133 -11.50 -3.88 -8.82
CA TYR A 133 -11.19 -3.65 -10.22
C TYR A 133 -12.19 -2.73 -10.91
N THR A 134 -11.71 -2.08 -11.97
CA THR A 134 -12.50 -1.33 -12.95
C THR A 134 -12.22 -1.87 -14.35
N GLU A 135 -13.12 -1.61 -15.30
CA GLU A 135 -12.94 -1.98 -16.71
C GLU A 135 -12.06 -0.96 -17.47
N GLY A 136 -11.71 0.15 -16.84
CA GLY A 136 -10.86 1.19 -17.41
C GLY A 136 -11.06 2.55 -16.75
N ARG A 137 -10.26 3.51 -17.17
CA ARG A 137 -10.19 4.86 -16.58
C ARG A 137 -11.53 5.61 -16.57
N THR A 138 -12.37 5.40 -17.58
CA THR A 138 -13.67 6.08 -17.75
C THR A 138 -14.86 5.23 -17.37
N SER A 139 -14.61 3.98 -16.92
CA SER A 139 -15.66 3.07 -16.50
C SER A 139 -16.40 3.57 -15.27
N THR A 140 -17.69 3.32 -15.24
CA THR A 140 -18.55 3.54 -14.09
C THR A 140 -18.70 2.28 -13.23
N LYS A 141 -18.16 1.16 -13.71
CA LYS A 141 -18.32 -0.15 -13.07
C LYS A 141 -17.08 -0.55 -12.27
N LEU A 142 -17.32 -0.86 -11.03
CA LEU A 142 -16.35 -1.43 -10.11
C LEU A 142 -16.79 -2.84 -9.71
N SER A 143 -15.83 -3.73 -9.53
CA SER A 143 -16.13 -5.13 -9.22
C SER A 143 -15.05 -5.78 -8.36
N ALA A 144 -15.44 -6.78 -7.59
CA ALA A 144 -14.51 -7.78 -7.11
C ALA A 144 -13.94 -8.57 -8.31
N GLY A 145 -12.70 -8.98 -8.21
CA GLY A 145 -12.00 -9.71 -9.26
C GLY A 145 -11.21 -10.90 -8.72
N HIS A 146 -10.24 -11.33 -9.52
CA HIS A 146 -9.47 -12.55 -9.24
C HIS A 146 -8.57 -12.48 -7.99
N GLY A 147 -8.20 -11.28 -7.57
CA GLY A 147 -7.38 -11.07 -6.37
C GLY A 147 -8.17 -10.48 -5.20
N THR A 148 -9.44 -10.19 -5.38
CA THR A 148 -10.29 -9.68 -4.31
C THR A 148 -10.68 -10.82 -3.38
N PRO A 149 -10.40 -10.76 -2.06
CA PRO A 149 -10.84 -11.78 -1.13
C PRO A 149 -12.36 -11.86 -1.05
N THR A 150 -12.88 -13.07 -0.84
CA THR A 150 -14.28 -13.20 -0.50
C THR A 150 -14.55 -12.57 0.87
N PRO A 151 -15.78 -12.13 1.16
CA PRO A 151 -16.13 -11.64 2.49
C PRO A 151 -15.81 -12.66 3.60
N GLU A 152 -16.00 -13.95 3.35
CA GLU A 152 -15.75 -15.06 4.29
C GLU A 152 -14.26 -15.21 4.58
N HIS A 153 -13.40 -15.15 3.55
CA HIS A 153 -11.95 -15.16 3.72
C HIS A 153 -11.47 -13.94 4.49
N LEU A 154 -11.98 -12.74 4.15
CA LEU A 154 -11.65 -11.53 4.91
C LEU A 154 -12.08 -11.64 6.37
N GLU A 155 -13.26 -12.21 6.63
CA GLU A 155 -13.76 -12.44 7.99
C GLU A 155 -12.81 -13.32 8.81
N THR A 156 -12.30 -14.39 8.19
CA THR A 156 -11.31 -15.29 8.81
C THR A 156 -10.01 -14.54 9.15
N VAL A 157 -9.47 -13.76 8.22
CA VAL A 157 -8.24 -12.99 8.43
C VAL A 157 -8.40 -11.95 9.55
N LEU A 158 -9.48 -11.18 9.52
CA LEU A 158 -9.75 -10.17 10.55
C LEU A 158 -9.98 -10.80 11.94
N ARG A 159 -10.64 -11.95 11.99
CA ARG A 159 -10.82 -12.72 13.24
C ARG A 159 -9.47 -13.09 13.84
N VAL A 160 -8.57 -13.67 13.05
CA VAL A 160 -7.24 -14.10 13.51
C VAL A 160 -6.42 -12.91 14.01
N PHE A 161 -6.40 -11.79 13.28
CA PHE A 161 -5.66 -10.60 13.70
C PHE A 161 -6.24 -9.97 14.98
N ARG A 162 -7.55 -9.92 15.10
CA ARG A 162 -8.21 -9.45 16.32
C ARG A 162 -7.91 -10.37 17.52
N GLU A 163 -7.93 -11.68 17.34
CA GLU A 163 -7.59 -12.64 18.37
C GLU A 163 -6.13 -12.51 18.82
N ALA A 164 -5.24 -12.11 17.93
CA ALA A 164 -3.86 -11.74 18.27
C ALA A 164 -3.75 -10.41 19.03
N GLY A 165 -4.83 -9.62 19.12
CA GLY A 165 -4.84 -8.32 19.80
C GLY A 165 -4.40 -7.15 18.94
N LEU A 166 -4.35 -7.32 17.62
CA LEU A 166 -4.04 -6.27 16.65
C LEU A 166 -5.26 -5.38 16.40
N ARG A 167 -5.07 -4.05 16.37
CA ARG A 167 -6.04 -3.10 15.82
C ARG A 167 -6.12 -3.31 14.30
N THR A 168 -7.28 -3.66 13.78
CA THR A 168 -7.43 -4.00 12.36
C THR A 168 -8.02 -2.85 11.55
N THR A 169 -7.48 -2.64 10.36
CA THR A 169 -8.00 -1.74 9.32
C THR A 169 -8.33 -2.56 8.07
N VAL A 170 -9.47 -2.30 7.45
CA VAL A 170 -9.89 -2.88 6.17
C VAL A 170 -9.66 -1.83 5.09
N ARG A 171 -8.91 -2.17 4.04
CA ARG A 171 -8.44 -1.22 3.04
C ARG A 171 -8.57 -1.77 1.61
N PRO A 172 -9.78 -1.73 1.02
CA PRO A 172 -9.93 -2.03 -0.40
C PRO A 172 -9.23 -0.95 -1.24
N THR A 173 -8.48 -1.37 -2.26
CA THR A 173 -7.68 -0.47 -3.10
C THR A 173 -7.96 -0.75 -4.57
N LEU A 174 -8.23 0.30 -5.37
CA LEU A 174 -8.46 0.15 -6.80
C LEU A 174 -7.20 -0.35 -7.49
N ASP A 175 -7.27 -1.53 -8.12
CA ASP A 175 -6.18 -2.11 -8.90
C ASP A 175 -5.97 -1.33 -10.21
N GLU A 176 -4.72 -1.23 -10.62
CA GLU A 176 -4.31 -0.43 -11.77
C GLU A 176 -4.00 -1.25 -13.03
N VAL A 177 -4.26 -2.54 -12.99
CA VAL A 177 -3.88 -3.46 -14.08
C VAL A 177 -4.43 -3.05 -15.45
N VAL A 178 -5.62 -2.45 -15.50
CA VAL A 178 -6.26 -1.94 -16.72
C VAL A 178 -6.07 -0.44 -16.93
N LEU A 179 -5.48 0.26 -15.95
CA LEU A 179 -5.19 1.68 -16.01
C LEU A 179 -3.79 1.90 -16.61
N VAL A 180 -3.61 1.51 -17.87
CA VAL A 180 -2.30 1.41 -18.54
C VAL A 180 -1.63 2.77 -18.74
N PRO A 181 -0.29 2.90 -18.55
CA PRO A 181 0.47 4.12 -18.86
C PRO A 181 0.28 4.63 -20.31
N PRO A 182 0.57 5.91 -20.56
CA PRO A 182 1.32 6.81 -19.65
C PRO A 182 0.49 7.50 -18.57
N GLU A 183 -0.82 7.43 -18.60
CA GLU A 183 -1.70 8.27 -17.77
C GLU A 183 -2.53 7.49 -16.75
N GLY A 184 -2.32 6.18 -16.64
CA GLY A 184 -3.21 5.28 -15.94
C GLY A 184 -2.74 4.90 -14.55
N TRP A 185 -3.15 5.64 -13.53
CA TRP A 185 -3.14 5.22 -12.15
C TRP A 185 -4.46 5.60 -11.49
N ARG A 186 -4.76 5.06 -10.32
CA ARG A 186 -6.06 5.25 -9.66
C ARG A 186 -6.41 6.72 -9.41
N GLY A 187 -5.42 7.56 -9.20
CA GLY A 187 -5.61 9.00 -9.02
C GLY A 187 -6.05 9.76 -10.29
N ASN A 188 -6.04 9.12 -11.46
CA ASN A 188 -6.39 9.73 -12.74
C ASN A 188 -7.68 9.18 -13.36
N ILE A 189 -8.47 8.40 -12.64
CA ILE A 189 -9.76 7.91 -13.15
C ILE A 189 -10.70 9.08 -13.49
N LYS A 190 -11.50 8.92 -14.53
CA LYS A 190 -12.46 9.91 -15.00
C LYS A 190 -13.74 9.21 -15.45
N PRO A 191 -14.55 8.67 -14.54
CA PRO A 191 -15.79 8.00 -14.88
C PRO A 191 -16.68 8.92 -15.73
N THR A 192 -17.31 8.34 -16.77
CA THR A 192 -18.22 9.08 -17.64
C THR A 192 -19.49 9.53 -16.93
N ASP A 193 -19.87 8.80 -15.89
CA ASP A 193 -20.97 9.10 -14.99
C ASP A 193 -20.49 8.82 -13.55
N LYS A 194 -20.32 9.88 -12.77
CA LYS A 194 -19.80 9.77 -11.41
C LYS A 194 -20.84 9.23 -10.42
N GLU A 195 -22.12 9.52 -10.62
CA GLU A 195 -23.19 8.98 -9.78
C GLU A 195 -23.24 7.45 -9.91
N ALA A 196 -23.29 6.95 -11.14
CA ALA A 196 -23.22 5.51 -11.40
C ALA A 196 -21.92 4.85 -10.88
N TRP A 197 -20.80 5.58 -10.88
CA TRP A 197 -19.55 5.11 -10.31
C TRP A 197 -19.67 4.96 -8.78
N PHE A 198 -20.20 5.95 -8.08
CA PHE A 198 -20.40 5.89 -6.62
C PHE A 198 -21.40 4.80 -6.25
N ASP A 199 -22.49 4.62 -7.00
CA ASP A 199 -23.45 3.53 -6.78
C ASP A 199 -22.79 2.15 -6.91
N SER A 200 -21.98 1.97 -7.96
CA SER A 200 -21.22 0.75 -8.16
C SER A 200 -20.20 0.52 -7.04
N TYR A 201 -19.57 1.58 -6.55
CA TYR A 201 -18.60 1.51 -5.47
C TYR A 201 -19.27 1.18 -4.13
N GLU A 202 -20.41 1.80 -3.82
CA GLU A 202 -21.20 1.50 -2.62
C GLU A 202 -21.64 0.02 -2.60
N ALA A 203 -22.14 -0.47 -3.74
CA ALA A 203 -22.54 -1.87 -3.88
C ALA A 203 -21.35 -2.83 -3.65
N LEU A 204 -20.18 -2.50 -4.18
CA LEU A 204 -18.95 -3.27 -3.98
C LEU A 204 -18.51 -3.29 -2.51
N LEU A 205 -18.51 -2.14 -1.84
CA LEU A 205 -17.99 -2.02 -0.47
C LEU A 205 -18.92 -2.64 0.57
N GLY A 206 -20.22 -2.72 0.28
CA GLY A 206 -21.24 -3.15 1.23
C GLY A 206 -20.92 -4.44 1.99
N PRO A 207 -20.62 -5.56 1.33
CA PRO A 207 -20.28 -6.83 1.99
C PRO A 207 -19.04 -6.72 2.91
N TYR A 208 -18.05 -5.94 2.52
CA TYR A 208 -16.81 -5.74 3.29
C TYR A 208 -17.02 -4.86 4.51
N LEU A 209 -17.89 -3.85 4.42
CA LEU A 209 -18.32 -3.04 5.56
C LEU A 209 -19.04 -3.92 6.61
N ASP A 210 -19.89 -4.85 6.16
CA ASP A 210 -20.60 -5.77 7.06
C ASP A 210 -19.62 -6.74 7.76
N VAL A 211 -18.62 -7.24 7.03
CA VAL A 211 -17.54 -8.05 7.64
C VAL A 211 -16.74 -7.23 8.63
N ALA A 212 -16.32 -6.01 8.27
CA ALA A 212 -15.60 -5.11 9.15
C ALA A 212 -16.38 -4.86 10.45
N GLN A 213 -17.69 -4.65 10.35
CA GLN A 213 -18.58 -4.48 11.51
C GLN A 213 -18.65 -5.74 12.36
N ARG A 214 -18.90 -6.92 11.76
CA ARG A 214 -18.98 -8.18 12.51
C ARG A 214 -17.69 -8.51 13.24
N GLN A 215 -16.54 -8.27 12.57
CA GLN A 215 -15.22 -8.53 13.15
C GLN A 215 -14.69 -7.38 14.00
N ARG A 216 -15.48 -6.31 14.19
CA ARG A 216 -15.11 -5.14 15.02
C ARG A 216 -13.78 -4.55 14.55
N ALA A 217 -13.59 -4.45 13.24
CA ALA A 217 -12.47 -3.70 12.71
C ALA A 217 -12.50 -2.28 13.26
N ALA A 218 -11.33 -1.69 13.49
CA ALA A 218 -11.26 -0.36 14.05
C ALA A 218 -11.48 0.72 13.00
N THR A 219 -10.98 0.48 11.78
CA THR A 219 -11.04 1.45 10.68
C THR A 219 -11.42 0.76 9.38
N PHE A 220 -12.20 1.45 8.55
CA PHE A 220 -12.48 1.10 7.16
C PHE A 220 -12.05 2.27 6.26
N VAL A 221 -11.13 2.00 5.35
CA VAL A 221 -10.65 2.99 4.38
C VAL A 221 -11.61 3.02 3.20
N ILE A 222 -12.33 4.13 3.04
CA ILE A 222 -13.39 4.25 2.02
C ILE A 222 -12.85 4.63 0.64
N GLY A 223 -11.58 5.00 0.55
CA GLY A 223 -10.89 5.30 -0.71
C GLY A 223 -9.43 5.56 -0.48
N THR A 224 -8.62 5.20 -1.48
CA THR A 224 -7.17 5.33 -1.46
C THR A 224 -6.71 6.01 -2.73
N GLU A 225 -6.04 7.17 -2.61
CA GLU A 225 -5.38 7.88 -3.72
C GLU A 225 -6.29 8.14 -4.94
N LEU A 226 -7.57 8.36 -4.75
CA LEU A 226 -8.52 8.66 -5.82
C LEU A 226 -8.55 10.17 -6.13
N ASN A 227 -7.37 10.73 -6.39
CA ASN A 227 -7.10 12.18 -6.48
C ASN A 227 -8.10 12.94 -7.36
N SER A 228 -8.42 12.39 -8.54
CA SER A 228 -9.35 13.02 -9.50
C SER A 228 -10.82 13.02 -9.05
N MET A 229 -11.14 12.20 -8.04
CA MET A 229 -12.47 12.07 -7.45
C MET A 229 -12.60 12.83 -6.12
N GLU A 230 -11.49 13.31 -5.55
CA GLU A 230 -11.48 14.05 -4.29
C GLU A 230 -12.32 15.31 -4.37
N GLY A 231 -13.20 15.72 -3.82
CA GLY A 231 -14.07 16.92 -4.01
C GLY A 231 -15.38 16.63 -4.70
N ASP A 232 -15.61 15.40 -5.11
CA ASP A 232 -16.91 15.01 -5.64
C ASP A 232 -17.95 14.92 -4.51
N PRO A 233 -19.18 15.47 -4.68
CA PRO A 233 -20.22 15.40 -3.66
C PRO A 233 -20.68 13.98 -3.32
N GLY A 234 -20.47 13.00 -4.21
CA GLY A 234 -20.81 11.59 -4.00
C GLY A 234 -20.14 10.98 -2.77
N TRP A 235 -18.97 11.49 -2.37
CA TRP A 235 -18.29 11.04 -1.13
C TRP A 235 -19.19 11.21 0.11
N LYS A 236 -19.92 12.30 0.20
CA LYS A 236 -20.79 12.56 1.36
C LYS A 236 -21.86 11.47 1.52
N SER A 237 -22.46 11.05 0.41
CA SER A 237 -23.48 9.99 0.39
C SER A 237 -22.87 8.63 0.75
N LEU A 238 -21.74 8.30 0.12
CA LEU A 238 -21.03 7.04 0.36
C LEU A 238 -20.57 6.91 1.81
N ILE A 239 -19.99 7.96 2.40
CA ILE A 239 -19.57 7.98 3.80
C ILE A 239 -20.77 7.79 4.72
N ALA A 240 -21.87 8.51 4.49
CA ALA A 240 -23.08 8.37 5.30
C ALA A 240 -23.66 6.94 5.25
N THR A 241 -23.59 6.27 4.09
CA THR A 241 -23.98 4.86 3.97
C THR A 241 -23.00 3.94 4.69
N ALA A 242 -21.70 4.18 4.57
CA ALA A 242 -20.69 3.40 5.28
C ALA A 242 -20.86 3.49 6.81
N GLU A 243 -21.09 4.68 7.36
CA GLU A 243 -21.30 4.92 8.80
C GLU A 243 -22.60 4.26 9.36
N LYS A 244 -23.60 4.07 8.51
CA LYS A 244 -24.80 3.31 8.90
C LYS A 244 -24.48 1.83 9.11
N ARG A 245 -23.61 1.25 8.25
CA ARG A 245 -23.26 -0.18 8.27
C ARG A 245 -22.11 -0.50 9.21
N PHE A 246 -21.16 0.40 9.35
CA PHE A 246 -19.94 0.24 10.13
C PHE A 246 -19.82 1.31 11.21
N LYS A 247 -19.58 0.89 12.47
CA LYS A 247 -19.52 1.77 13.64
C LYS A 247 -18.09 2.08 14.11
N GLY A 248 -17.09 1.59 13.40
CA GLY A 248 -15.71 2.02 13.55
C GLY A 248 -15.43 3.33 12.79
N GLU A 249 -14.17 3.69 12.68
CA GLU A 249 -13.72 4.89 11.97
C GLU A 249 -13.78 4.67 10.46
N VAL A 250 -14.45 5.58 9.74
CA VAL A 250 -14.37 5.68 8.27
C VAL A 250 -13.26 6.66 7.93
N SER A 251 -12.28 6.23 7.14
CA SER A 251 -11.12 7.04 6.74
C SER A 251 -10.93 7.08 5.23
N TYR A 252 -10.11 8.03 4.79
CA TYR A 252 -9.62 8.14 3.42
C TYR A 252 -8.11 8.27 3.45
N ASP A 253 -7.41 7.55 2.56
CA ASP A 253 -5.96 7.60 2.45
C ASP A 253 -5.57 8.42 1.22
N ALA A 254 -5.00 9.59 1.45
CA ALA A 254 -4.64 10.55 0.42
C ALA A 254 -3.22 10.32 -0.08
N ASN A 255 -2.99 10.49 -1.37
CA ASN A 255 -1.64 10.56 -1.91
C ASN A 255 -0.89 11.76 -1.31
N TRP A 256 0.39 11.61 -1.05
CA TRP A 256 1.25 12.60 -0.39
C TRP A 256 1.27 13.95 -1.11
N ASP A 257 1.24 14.00 -2.44
CA ASP A 257 1.30 15.23 -3.22
C ASP A 257 0.01 16.05 -3.06
N ASN A 258 -1.17 15.42 -3.13
CA ASN A 258 -2.45 16.05 -2.83
C ASN A 258 -2.54 16.50 -1.38
N TYR A 259 -2.02 15.69 -0.45
CA TYR A 259 -1.99 16.07 0.96
C TYR A 259 -1.20 17.37 1.19
N VAL A 260 0.03 17.48 0.69
CA VAL A 260 0.83 18.70 0.86
C VAL A 260 0.34 19.87 0.01
N GLY A 261 -0.30 19.59 -1.14
CA GLY A 261 -0.95 20.58 -1.98
C GLY A 261 -2.23 21.17 -1.41
N GLY A 262 -2.81 20.51 -0.39
CA GLY A 262 -4.01 21.01 0.28
C GLY A 262 -5.33 20.84 -0.49
N HIS A 263 -5.39 19.93 -1.45
CA HIS A 263 -6.53 19.77 -2.36
C HIS A 263 -7.52 18.67 -1.97
N ILE A 264 -7.31 17.99 -0.83
CA ILE A 264 -8.19 16.90 -0.40
C ILE A 264 -9.50 17.44 0.13
N ALA A 265 -10.59 17.05 -0.49
CA ALA A 265 -11.95 17.45 -0.11
C ALA A 265 -12.89 16.22 0.05
N VAL A 266 -12.38 15.16 0.66
CA VAL A 266 -13.19 14.02 1.11
C VAL A 266 -13.60 14.28 2.56
N PRO A 267 -14.90 14.33 2.92
CA PRO A 267 -15.36 14.78 4.23
C PRO A 267 -15.28 13.66 5.29
N VAL A 268 -14.10 13.11 5.53
CA VAL A 268 -13.82 12.13 6.59
C VAL A 268 -13.24 12.80 7.82
N GLU A 269 -13.51 12.23 9.01
CA GLU A 269 -12.91 12.72 10.26
C GLU A 269 -11.44 12.31 10.39
N ARG A 270 -11.07 11.15 9.82
CA ARG A 270 -9.73 10.59 9.84
C ARG A 270 -9.12 10.58 8.44
N LEU A 271 -7.96 11.20 8.31
CA LEU A 271 -7.17 11.22 7.09
C LEU A 271 -5.89 10.41 7.28
N GLY A 272 -5.69 9.42 6.42
CA GLY A 272 -4.41 8.76 6.20
C GLY A 272 -3.63 9.45 5.10
N VAL A 273 -2.31 9.26 5.11
CA VAL A 273 -1.41 9.76 4.05
C VAL A 273 -0.54 8.61 3.57
N ASP A 274 -0.60 8.34 2.28
CA ASP A 274 0.32 7.44 1.58
C ASP A 274 1.59 8.23 1.27
N ALA A 275 2.59 8.09 2.15
CA ALA A 275 3.66 9.05 2.31
C ALA A 275 4.96 8.62 1.61
N TYR A 276 5.06 8.92 0.33
CA TYR A 276 6.24 8.66 -0.50
C TYR A 276 6.99 9.95 -0.83
N PHE A 277 7.32 10.74 0.18
CA PHE A 277 8.02 12.02 0.01
C PHE A 277 9.42 11.84 -0.54
N PRO A 278 9.75 12.36 -1.74
CA PRO A 278 11.09 12.23 -2.30
C PRO A 278 12.10 13.10 -1.53
N VAL A 279 13.25 12.52 -1.16
CA VAL A 279 14.34 13.20 -0.49
C VAL A 279 15.60 13.09 -1.34
N LYS A 280 16.09 14.22 -1.85
CA LYS A 280 17.24 14.27 -2.75
C LYS A 280 18.55 14.32 -1.96
N VAL A 281 18.98 13.16 -1.48
CA VAL A 281 20.26 12.96 -0.77
C VAL A 281 20.94 11.68 -1.30
N PRO A 282 22.26 11.53 -1.17
CA PRO A 282 22.98 10.30 -1.52
C PRO A 282 22.58 9.15 -0.58
N ASP A 283 22.82 7.90 -1.00
CA ASP A 283 22.43 6.70 -0.26
C ASP A 283 23.14 6.54 1.09
N ASP A 284 24.33 7.10 1.23
CA ASP A 284 25.12 7.14 2.45
C ASP A 284 24.84 8.37 3.34
N ALA A 285 23.82 9.17 3.00
CA ALA A 285 23.45 10.32 3.81
C ALA A 285 23.08 9.88 5.24
N PRO A 286 23.49 10.65 6.25
CA PRO A 286 23.07 10.40 7.63
C PRO A 286 21.54 10.54 7.75
N VAL A 287 20.96 9.77 8.67
CA VAL A 287 19.51 9.69 8.88
C VAL A 287 18.86 11.06 9.09
N ASP A 288 19.55 11.98 9.78
CA ASP A 288 19.05 13.33 10.04
C ASP A 288 18.72 14.10 8.75
N ARG A 289 19.49 13.87 7.67
CA ARG A 289 19.20 14.49 6.37
C ARG A 289 17.90 13.97 5.73
N LEU A 290 17.57 12.72 6.02
CA LEU A 290 16.27 12.15 5.61
C LEU A 290 15.14 12.77 6.43
N VAL A 291 15.35 12.92 7.74
CA VAL A 291 14.40 13.57 8.66
C VAL A 291 14.15 15.02 8.23
N ASP A 292 15.22 15.79 7.93
CA ASP A 292 15.10 17.16 7.42
C ASP A 292 14.28 17.22 6.12
N GLY A 293 14.55 16.29 5.19
CA GLY A 293 13.82 16.19 3.93
C GLY A 293 12.34 15.91 4.12
N TRP A 294 11.99 14.97 5.01
CA TRP A 294 10.61 14.68 5.38
C TRP A 294 9.91 15.88 6.03
N ASN A 295 10.59 16.52 7.00
CA ASN A 295 10.04 17.69 7.67
C ASN A 295 9.82 18.84 6.69
N ALA A 296 10.72 19.04 5.72
CA ALA A 296 10.55 20.06 4.68
C ALA A 296 9.30 19.83 3.81
N TRP A 297 8.91 18.57 3.56
CA TRP A 297 7.65 18.25 2.87
C TRP A 297 6.44 18.53 3.76
N LEU A 298 6.45 18.05 5.00
CA LEU A 298 5.34 18.23 5.92
C LEU A 298 5.09 19.70 6.26
N ASP A 299 6.16 20.50 6.33
CA ASP A 299 6.09 21.96 6.60
C ASP A 299 5.37 22.75 5.49
N LYS A 300 5.24 22.18 4.28
CA LYS A 300 4.40 22.78 3.23
C LYS A 300 2.92 22.76 3.64
N LYS A 301 2.49 21.78 4.43
CA LYS A 301 1.12 21.69 4.95
C LYS A 301 0.98 22.47 6.25
N THR A 302 1.84 22.20 7.21
CA THR A 302 1.85 22.88 8.50
C THR A 302 3.18 22.68 9.22
N LYS A 303 3.62 23.68 9.94
CA LYS A 303 4.75 23.58 10.86
C LYS A 303 4.29 23.05 12.21
N GLY A 304 5.05 22.15 12.82
CA GLY A 304 4.76 21.61 14.15
C GLY A 304 3.98 20.30 14.15
N PRO A 305 3.26 19.98 15.25
CA PRO A 305 2.60 18.69 15.43
C PRO A 305 1.49 18.40 14.44
N LEU A 306 1.32 17.12 14.11
CA LEU A 306 0.31 16.57 13.21
C LEU A 306 -0.51 15.44 13.90
N PRO A 307 -1.16 15.71 15.05
CA PRO A 307 -1.70 14.67 15.94
C PRO A 307 -2.91 13.92 15.36
N ARG A 308 -3.48 14.40 14.24
CA ARG A 308 -4.61 13.76 13.56
C ARG A 308 -4.21 12.99 12.31
N ILE A 309 -2.91 12.97 11.96
CA ILE A 309 -2.42 12.34 10.75
C ILE A 309 -1.80 10.98 11.09
N VAL A 310 -2.19 9.98 10.35
CA VAL A 310 -1.52 8.69 10.29
C VAL A 310 -0.82 8.55 8.93
N LEU A 311 0.40 8.05 8.92
CA LEU A 311 1.03 7.61 7.69
C LEU A 311 0.43 6.24 7.34
N ALA A 312 -0.57 6.24 6.45
CA ALA A 312 -1.30 5.02 6.07
C ALA A 312 -0.41 4.11 5.22
N GLU A 313 0.50 4.71 4.46
CA GLU A 313 1.63 4.02 3.85
C GLU A 313 2.92 4.80 4.07
N ALA A 314 3.98 4.07 4.38
CA ALA A 314 5.35 4.54 4.26
C ALA A 314 6.21 3.35 3.87
N GLY A 315 6.84 3.45 2.70
CA GLY A 315 7.64 2.36 2.15
C GLY A 315 8.74 2.90 1.25
N ILE A 316 9.69 2.03 0.92
CA ILE A 316 10.77 2.33 0.00
C ILE A 316 11.40 1.02 -0.47
N SER A 317 11.84 0.98 -1.71
CA SER A 317 12.60 -0.15 -2.22
C SER A 317 14.02 -0.22 -1.64
N ALA A 318 14.48 -1.42 -1.33
CA ALA A 318 15.84 -1.68 -0.83
C ALA A 318 16.86 -1.61 -1.99
N MET A 319 17.05 -0.42 -2.59
CA MET A 319 17.94 -0.23 -3.73
C MET A 319 18.61 1.14 -3.73
N ASP A 320 19.73 1.24 -4.47
CA ASP A 320 20.45 2.51 -4.64
C ASP A 320 19.53 3.59 -5.23
N GLY A 321 19.66 4.83 -4.72
CA GLY A 321 18.96 6.02 -5.20
C GLY A 321 17.46 6.05 -4.90
N ALA A 322 16.94 5.15 -4.07
CA ALA A 322 15.50 5.08 -3.79
C ALA A 322 14.98 6.27 -2.98
N TYR A 323 15.83 6.98 -2.22
CA TYR A 323 15.39 8.17 -1.49
C TYR A 323 14.81 9.27 -2.37
N SER A 324 15.29 9.39 -3.62
CA SER A 324 14.82 10.41 -4.55
C SER A 324 13.48 10.07 -5.20
N ALA A 325 13.05 8.81 -5.16
CA ALA A 325 11.81 8.32 -5.73
C ALA A 325 11.30 7.10 -4.93
N PRO A 326 10.86 7.28 -3.68
CA PRO A 326 10.50 6.16 -2.80
C PRO A 326 9.30 5.35 -3.30
N GLY A 327 8.41 5.96 -4.09
CA GLY A 327 7.29 5.28 -4.74
C GLY A 327 7.61 4.60 -6.07
N ASP A 328 8.86 4.65 -6.54
CA ASP A 328 9.27 3.95 -7.77
C ASP A 328 9.65 2.50 -7.47
N PHE A 329 8.65 1.63 -7.47
CA PHE A 329 8.81 0.22 -7.19
C PHE A 329 9.23 -0.61 -8.42
N TYR A 330 9.22 0.00 -9.60
CA TYR A 330 9.57 -0.67 -10.86
C TYR A 330 11.03 -0.49 -11.27
N ALA A 331 11.71 0.49 -10.69
CA ALA A 331 13.12 0.71 -10.96
C ALA A 331 13.95 -0.53 -10.61
N ARG A 332 14.88 -0.86 -11.50
CA ARG A 332 15.82 -1.97 -11.33
C ARG A 332 17.22 -1.40 -11.09
N ARG A 333 17.53 -1.15 -9.83
CA ARG A 333 18.84 -0.66 -9.39
C ARG A 333 19.48 -1.69 -8.48
N LYS A 334 20.75 -1.48 -8.14
CA LYS A 334 21.49 -2.34 -7.24
C LYS A 334 20.79 -2.47 -5.89
N LEU A 335 20.72 -3.70 -5.37
CA LEU A 335 20.16 -3.97 -4.04
C LEU A 335 20.97 -3.23 -2.98
N ASN A 336 20.29 -2.47 -2.13
CA ASN A 336 20.87 -1.73 -1.01
C ASN A 336 19.91 -1.73 0.20
N PRO A 337 19.97 -2.75 1.06
CA PRO A 337 19.08 -2.85 2.22
C PRO A 337 19.24 -1.71 3.23
N LEU A 338 20.42 -1.08 3.30
CA LEU A 338 20.66 0.03 4.21
C LEU A 338 19.83 1.26 3.88
N VAL A 339 19.57 1.50 2.60
CA VAL A 339 18.66 2.57 2.15
C VAL A 339 17.27 2.37 2.76
N GLN A 340 16.74 1.16 2.74
CA GLN A 340 15.45 0.84 3.31
C GLN A 340 15.44 0.97 4.84
N ALA A 341 16.46 0.45 5.52
CA ALA A 341 16.58 0.53 6.98
C ALA A 341 16.69 1.98 7.47
N ASN A 342 17.53 2.80 6.84
CA ASN A 342 17.70 4.21 7.19
C ASN A 342 16.40 5.01 6.96
N TRP A 343 15.64 4.69 5.91
CA TRP A 343 14.33 5.29 5.66
C TRP A 343 13.36 5.02 6.81
N TYR A 344 13.22 3.76 7.24
CA TYR A 344 12.33 3.40 8.33
C TYR A 344 12.73 4.09 9.64
N LYS A 345 14.02 4.17 9.90
CA LYS A 345 14.54 4.91 11.06
C LYS A 345 14.17 6.39 11.01
N ALA A 346 14.38 7.05 9.86
CA ALA A 346 14.07 8.46 9.67
C ALA A 346 12.57 8.74 9.82
N VAL A 347 11.71 7.95 9.13
CA VAL A 347 10.27 8.13 9.18
C VAL A 347 9.74 7.93 10.60
N CYS A 348 10.25 6.93 11.34
CA CYS A 348 9.88 6.74 12.73
C CYS A 348 10.20 7.95 13.60
N GLN A 349 11.37 8.57 13.39
CA GLN A 349 11.76 9.80 14.09
C GLN A 349 10.78 10.93 13.76
N VAL A 350 10.45 11.13 12.48
CA VAL A 350 9.48 12.14 12.04
C VAL A 350 8.10 11.93 12.68
N VAL A 351 7.60 10.70 12.70
CA VAL A 351 6.30 10.37 13.34
C VAL A 351 6.28 10.82 14.80
N ARG A 352 7.35 10.57 15.53
CA ARG A 352 7.49 10.95 16.95
C ARG A 352 7.62 12.47 17.14
N GLU A 353 8.49 13.12 16.38
CA GLU A 353 8.72 14.57 16.44
C GLU A 353 7.48 15.38 16.08
N ARG A 354 6.76 14.92 15.04
CA ARG A 354 5.51 15.56 14.58
C ARG A 354 4.28 15.12 15.37
N LYS A 355 4.44 14.29 16.40
CA LYS A 355 3.35 13.77 17.26
C LYS A 355 2.22 13.17 16.45
N MET A 356 2.55 12.40 15.42
CA MET A 356 1.55 11.76 14.53
C MET A 356 0.83 10.61 15.23
N THR A 357 -0.34 10.24 14.70
CA THR A 357 -1.13 9.10 15.19
C THR A 357 -0.39 7.78 15.06
N GLY A 358 0.48 7.64 14.06
CA GLY A 358 1.29 6.42 13.85
C GLY A 358 1.72 6.25 12.40
N VAL A 359 2.17 5.04 12.08
CA VAL A 359 2.59 4.65 10.73
C VAL A 359 2.25 3.20 10.45
N TYR A 360 1.85 2.93 9.21
CA TYR A 360 1.71 1.59 8.63
C TYR A 360 2.78 1.41 7.56
N TRP A 361 3.69 0.46 7.80
CA TRP A 361 4.78 0.19 6.87
C TRP A 361 4.29 -0.58 5.65
N TRP A 362 4.51 -0.03 4.46
CA TRP A 362 4.24 -0.70 3.19
C TRP A 362 5.44 -1.53 2.79
N SER A 363 5.36 -2.81 2.53
CA SER A 363 4.26 -3.73 2.84
C SER A 363 4.81 -5.15 3.04
N VAL A 364 3.95 -6.05 3.48
CA VAL A 364 4.20 -7.50 3.49
C VAL A 364 3.11 -8.17 2.66
N SER A 365 3.49 -9.10 1.77
CA SER A 365 2.52 -9.89 1.02
C SER A 365 1.87 -10.94 1.93
N PHE A 366 0.54 -11.00 1.93
CA PHE A 366 -0.20 -12.02 2.69
C PHE A 366 0.22 -13.43 2.33
N ASN A 367 0.43 -13.71 1.04
CA ASN A 367 0.72 -15.04 0.54
C ASN A 367 2.19 -15.47 0.70
N ALA A 368 3.08 -14.56 1.10
CA ALA A 368 4.48 -14.89 1.35
C ALA A 368 4.69 -15.47 2.74
N ASP A 369 5.76 -16.26 2.90
CA ASP A 369 6.28 -16.58 4.23
C ASP A 369 7.08 -15.37 4.74
N PRO A 370 6.62 -14.66 5.78
CA PRO A 370 7.29 -13.45 6.22
C PRO A 370 8.64 -13.72 6.92
N LYS A 371 8.96 -14.98 7.22
CA LYS A 371 10.24 -15.39 7.80
C LYS A 371 11.24 -15.85 6.75
N ALA A 372 10.81 -16.07 5.52
CA ALA A 372 11.71 -16.44 4.44
C ALA A 372 12.61 -15.24 4.09
N ALA A 373 13.90 -15.49 3.93
CA ALA A 373 14.79 -14.45 3.39
C ALA A 373 14.30 -14.06 2.00
N PRO A 374 14.18 -12.75 1.70
CA PRO A 374 13.79 -12.30 0.38
C PRO A 374 14.85 -12.75 -0.61
N LYS A 375 14.44 -13.33 -1.74
CA LYS A 375 15.35 -13.62 -2.82
C LYS A 375 15.91 -12.30 -3.36
N GLU A 376 17.16 -12.32 -3.82
CA GLU A 376 17.89 -11.11 -4.23
C GLU A 376 17.14 -10.31 -5.33
N GLU A 377 16.40 -11.04 -6.18
CA GLU A 377 15.62 -10.47 -7.28
C GLU A 377 14.15 -10.20 -6.92
N ASP A 378 13.68 -10.77 -5.81
CA ASP A 378 12.29 -10.66 -5.38
C ASP A 378 12.07 -9.37 -4.58
N SER A 379 10.98 -8.72 -4.89
CA SER A 379 10.37 -7.63 -4.12
C SER A 379 11.33 -6.80 -3.26
N ARG A 380 12.07 -5.92 -3.89
CA ARG A 380 12.89 -4.93 -3.18
C ARG A 380 12.10 -4.06 -2.20
N LEU A 381 10.79 -3.96 -2.43
CA LEU A 381 9.86 -3.23 -1.56
C LEU A 381 9.55 -3.98 -0.27
N ASN A 382 9.41 -5.31 -0.35
CA ASN A 382 9.13 -6.12 0.84
C ASN A 382 10.30 -6.03 1.84
N PHE A 383 9.99 -5.68 3.07
CA PHE A 383 10.98 -5.61 4.15
C PHE A 383 11.04 -6.89 4.99
N ALA A 384 10.05 -7.79 4.87
CA ALA A 384 10.02 -9.05 5.61
C ALA A 384 11.23 -9.92 5.26
N GLY A 385 11.88 -10.46 6.28
CA GLY A 385 13.11 -11.23 6.13
C GLY A 385 14.37 -10.38 5.87
N ARG A 386 14.31 -9.03 5.98
CA ARG A 386 15.45 -8.12 5.94
C ARG A 386 15.84 -7.69 7.36
N PRO A 387 16.92 -8.26 7.95
CA PRO A 387 17.21 -8.07 9.38
C PRO A 387 17.39 -6.61 9.80
N ASP A 388 18.02 -5.79 8.95
CA ASP A 388 18.27 -4.38 9.26
C ASP A 388 16.96 -3.57 9.26
N SER A 389 16.13 -3.76 8.24
CA SER A 389 14.82 -3.11 8.16
C SER A 389 13.90 -3.53 9.32
N GLU A 390 13.83 -4.82 9.62
CA GLU A 390 13.04 -5.33 10.74
C GLU A 390 13.55 -4.85 12.10
N ARG A 391 14.87 -4.68 12.26
CA ARG A 391 15.46 -4.12 13.49
C ARG A 391 14.98 -2.69 13.70
N GLU A 392 15.02 -1.85 12.66
CA GLU A 392 14.56 -0.46 12.76
C GLU A 392 13.04 -0.38 13.01
N ILE A 393 12.25 -1.25 12.40
CA ILE A 393 10.80 -1.35 12.66
C ILE A 393 10.55 -1.76 14.11
N ARG A 394 11.23 -2.80 14.62
CA ARG A 394 11.10 -3.23 16.03
C ARG A 394 11.53 -2.14 17.01
N SER A 395 12.58 -1.39 16.68
CA SER A 395 13.04 -0.24 17.48
C SER A 395 12.00 0.87 17.52
N CYS A 396 11.40 1.17 16.36
CA CYS A 396 10.32 2.15 16.24
C CYS A 396 9.12 1.78 17.10
N PHE A 397 8.59 0.58 16.90
CA PHE A 397 7.41 0.08 17.58
C PHE A 397 7.63 -0.16 19.08
N GLY A 398 8.87 -0.40 19.47
CA GLY A 398 9.28 -0.53 20.88
C GLY A 398 9.70 0.78 21.53
N SER A 399 9.53 1.92 20.85
CA SER A 399 9.93 3.23 21.38
C SER A 399 9.04 3.66 22.55
N ASP A 400 9.50 4.70 23.27
CA ASP A 400 8.79 5.34 24.39
C ASP A 400 7.73 6.37 23.92
N TYR A 401 7.53 6.52 22.63
CA TYR A 401 6.50 7.41 22.10
C TYR A 401 5.10 6.96 22.53
N ALA A 402 4.47 7.76 23.37
CA ALA A 402 3.19 7.43 23.98
C ALA A 402 1.96 7.79 23.14
N GLY A 403 2.17 8.44 21.98
CA GLY A 403 1.10 8.83 21.05
C GLY A 403 0.82 10.34 20.99
N PRO A 404 -0.08 10.78 20.12
CA PRO A 404 -0.34 12.18 19.83
C PRO A 404 -0.89 12.98 21.03
N GLY A 405 -1.58 12.30 21.95
CA GLY A 405 -2.18 12.92 23.15
C GLY A 405 -1.27 12.96 24.38
N ALA A 406 -0.10 12.37 24.32
CA ALA A 406 0.83 12.37 25.46
C ALA A 406 1.47 13.75 25.63
N GLY A 407 1.01 14.52 26.61
CA GLY A 407 1.57 15.84 26.94
C GLY A 407 0.62 17.04 26.77
N THR A 408 -0.60 16.83 26.33
CA THR A 408 -1.67 17.82 26.44
C THR A 408 -2.58 17.48 27.63
N THR A 409 -2.05 17.64 28.83
CA THR A 409 -2.92 17.90 29.98
C THR A 409 -3.46 19.33 29.80
N PRO A 410 -4.78 19.55 29.95
CA PRO A 410 -5.39 20.86 29.75
C PRO A 410 -4.85 21.91 30.73
#